data_a0bbd85896dc94fb47f922d9527ae1ec
#
_entry.id   a0bbd85896dc94fb47f922d9527ae1ec
#
_cell.length_a   1.000
_cell.length_b   1.000
_cell.length_c   1.000
_cell.angle_alpha   90.00
_cell.angle_beta   90.00
_cell.angle_gamma   90.00
#
_symmetry.space_group_name_H-M   'P 1'
#
loop_
_entity.id
_entity.type
_entity.pdbx_description
1 polymer ?
#
loop_
_entity_poly.entity_id
_entity_poly.type
_entity_poly.pdbx_seq_one_letter_code
_entity_poly.pdbx_strand_id
1 'polypeptide(L)'
;MTTRREFIRSAALASAGLAFSGITSKMTAQSFERIAGANSKVNVAFVGIGNRGLEVLNEFVKTGMVNVVALCDVDLGAPHTAKALADHPGAKTFKDFRKMFDKVRNEFEAVVVATPDHSHFPICMLAISEGKHVYVEKPLTRTFYESELLMNAAAGHKNVITQMGNQGHSEANYFQFKAWKEAGIIKDVTRITAHMNNPRRWHTWNPKITKFPDKESIPDTLDWDTWLSAVPYHDYNSKFHMGEWRSWYDFGMGALGDWGAHIVDTAHEFLELGLPEEINPLKLDGYNQFFYPMASTIEFKFPKRKKMPPVTLTWYDGVDNIPPVPAGFGATELDPNIPQVAGWTIQPAKLNPGKEIYSKNLTFKGGSHGSTLSIIPDEKAKEMEKKLPAVPKSSSNHFANFILACQGKEKTRSPFSVSAPLSQVFCLGVIAQQTNRKLIFDRKTKQITNDPFANALLAGVPPRKEWYEFYKL
;
A
#
# COMPACT_ATOMS: atom_id res chain seq x y z
N MET A 1 -8.61 26.35 31.37
CA MET A 1 -7.83 25.19 30.84
C MET A 1 -6.49 25.72 30.40
N THR A 2 -5.43 25.41 31.12
CA THR A 2 -4.06 25.84 30.79
C THR A 2 -3.59 25.13 29.52
N THR A 3 -3.02 25.88 28.59
CA THR A 3 -2.50 25.33 27.34
C THR A 3 -1.22 24.51 27.60
N ARG A 4 -0.93 23.52 26.73
CA ARG A 4 0.28 22.66 26.79
C ARG A 4 1.57 23.52 26.91
N ARG A 5 1.58 24.72 26.35
CA ARG A 5 2.72 25.66 26.40
C ARG A 5 2.88 26.31 27.79
N GLU A 6 1.78 26.56 28.46
CA GLU A 6 1.79 27.09 29.82
C GLU A 6 2.20 26.04 30.85
N PHE A 7 1.79 24.77 30.63
CA PHE A 7 2.23 23.64 31.45
C PHE A 7 3.75 23.41 31.35
N ILE A 8 4.32 23.47 30.13
CA ILE A 8 5.78 23.32 29.92
C ILE A 8 6.56 24.50 30.53
N ARG A 9 6.05 25.72 30.43
CA ARG A 9 6.66 26.89 31.08
C ARG A 9 6.58 26.79 32.62
N SER A 10 5.49 26.32 33.16
CA SER A 10 5.33 26.11 34.60
C SER A 10 6.24 25.01 35.13
N ALA A 11 6.44 23.92 34.35
CA ALA A 11 7.36 22.84 34.70
C ALA A 11 8.84 23.31 34.65
N ALA A 12 9.21 24.16 33.68
CA ALA A 12 10.54 24.75 33.61
C ALA A 12 10.83 25.75 34.72
N LEU A 13 9.83 26.51 35.16
CA LEU A 13 9.96 27.42 36.30
C LEU A 13 9.97 26.67 37.64
N ALA A 14 9.25 25.56 37.76
CA ALA A 14 9.30 24.69 38.95
C ALA A 14 10.67 24.02 39.13
N SER A 15 11.35 23.65 38.03
CA SER A 15 12.69 23.10 38.09
C SER A 15 13.78 24.12 38.47
N ALA A 16 13.59 25.39 38.16
CA ALA A 16 14.47 26.50 38.60
C ALA A 16 14.26 26.92 40.05
N GLY A 17 13.04 26.75 40.58
CA GLY A 17 12.70 27.07 41.98
C GLY A 17 13.13 26.01 43.02
N LEU A 18 13.34 24.76 42.60
CA LEU A 18 13.72 23.64 43.49
C LEU A 18 15.23 23.60 43.78
N ALA A 19 16.02 24.41 43.13
CA ALA A 19 17.47 24.50 43.38
C ALA A 19 17.81 25.22 44.72
N PHE A 20 16.83 25.83 45.42
CA PHE A 20 17.02 26.57 46.67
C PHE A 20 16.46 25.89 47.92
N SER A 21 15.72 24.81 47.83
CA SER A 21 15.27 24.05 48.98
C SER A 21 15.90 22.64 48.93
N GLY A 22 16.80 22.36 49.85
CA GLY A 22 17.65 21.18 49.96
C GLY A 22 16.96 19.79 50.00
N ILE A 23 15.94 19.55 49.16
CA ILE A 23 15.30 18.27 48.94
C ILE A 23 15.66 17.81 47.51
N THR A 24 16.87 17.31 47.34
CA THR A 24 17.25 16.57 46.10
C THR A 24 16.64 15.18 46.14
N SER A 25 15.40 15.02 45.65
CA SER A 25 14.96 13.73 45.14
C SER A 25 15.84 13.48 43.89
N LYS A 26 16.79 12.56 43.99
CA LYS A 26 17.60 12.08 42.85
C LYS A 26 16.66 11.47 41.82
N MET A 27 16.16 12.26 40.89
CA MET A 27 15.66 11.72 39.61
C MET A 27 16.87 11.08 38.91
N THR A 28 16.87 9.76 38.81
CA THR A 28 17.93 9.05 38.12
C THR A 28 17.85 9.37 36.61
N ALA A 29 18.98 9.41 35.90
CA ALA A 29 19.01 9.57 34.46
C ALA A 29 18.05 8.61 33.77
N GLN A 30 17.87 7.40 34.31
CA GLN A 30 16.89 6.40 33.87
C GLN A 30 15.41 6.86 34.02
N SER A 31 15.07 7.59 35.08
CA SER A 31 13.70 8.12 35.22
C SER A 31 13.43 9.28 34.27
N PHE A 32 14.45 10.10 34.00
CA PHE A 32 14.36 11.19 33.00
C PHE A 32 14.28 10.63 31.57
N GLU A 33 15.06 9.61 31.24
CA GLU A 33 14.98 8.91 29.95
C GLU A 33 13.64 8.18 29.77
N ARG A 34 13.06 7.59 30.83
CA ARG A 34 11.71 7.00 30.80
C ARG A 34 10.64 8.05 30.55
N ILE A 35 10.71 9.22 31.19
CA ILE A 35 9.74 10.32 31.00
C ILE A 35 9.90 10.96 29.64
N ALA A 36 11.15 11.20 29.19
CA ALA A 36 11.44 11.69 27.84
C ALA A 36 11.03 10.67 26.77
N GLY A 37 11.29 9.37 26.99
CA GLY A 37 10.91 8.28 26.10
C GLY A 37 9.39 8.06 26.00
N ALA A 38 8.66 8.18 27.12
CA ALA A 38 7.20 8.07 27.13
C ALA A 38 6.50 9.21 26.37
N ASN A 39 7.07 10.44 26.44
CA ASN A 39 6.56 11.60 25.70
C ASN A 39 6.97 11.65 24.22
N SER A 40 7.83 10.73 23.77
CA SER A 40 8.32 10.68 22.38
C SER A 40 7.60 9.64 21.51
N LYS A 41 6.77 8.78 22.09
CA LYS A 41 6.01 7.77 21.35
C LYS A 41 4.72 8.36 20.79
N VAL A 42 4.36 7.87 19.59
CA VAL A 42 3.08 8.19 18.95
C VAL A 42 2.03 7.18 19.41
N ASN A 43 0.88 7.66 19.84
CA ASN A 43 -0.27 6.83 20.19
C ASN A 43 -0.98 6.39 18.91
N VAL A 44 -1.13 5.09 18.72
CA VAL A 44 -1.62 4.50 17.47
C VAL A 44 -2.82 3.59 17.72
N ALA A 45 -3.84 3.74 16.88
CA ALA A 45 -4.94 2.80 16.74
C ALA A 45 -4.72 1.92 15.50
N PHE A 46 -4.99 0.61 15.62
CA PHE A 46 -4.84 -0.35 14.53
C PHE A 46 -6.20 -0.89 14.11
N VAL A 47 -6.50 -0.86 12.82
CA VAL A 47 -7.73 -1.36 12.22
C VAL A 47 -7.40 -2.47 11.22
N GLY A 48 -7.93 -3.68 11.47
CA GLY A 48 -7.49 -4.92 10.84
C GLY A 48 -6.22 -5.44 11.52
N ILE A 49 -6.36 -6.38 12.46
CA ILE A 49 -5.27 -6.86 13.33
C ILE A 49 -4.95 -8.34 13.14
N GLY A 50 -5.59 -8.99 12.18
CA GLY A 50 -5.32 -10.39 11.82
C GLY A 50 -4.32 -10.50 10.67
N ASN A 51 -3.68 -11.66 10.53
CA ASN A 51 -2.76 -11.98 9.42
C ASN A 51 -1.78 -10.84 9.10
N ARG A 52 -1.95 -10.17 7.96
CA ARG A 52 -1.10 -9.05 7.56
C ARG A 52 -1.14 -7.89 8.56
N GLY A 53 -2.31 -7.63 9.16
CA GLY A 53 -2.44 -6.59 10.19
C GLY A 53 -1.59 -6.87 11.42
N LEU A 54 -1.49 -8.13 11.87
CA LEU A 54 -0.60 -8.55 12.96
C LEU A 54 0.88 -8.33 12.59
N GLU A 55 1.30 -8.66 11.36
CA GLU A 55 2.66 -8.41 10.91
C GLU A 55 2.99 -6.91 10.96
N VAL A 56 2.10 -6.07 10.41
CA VAL A 56 2.26 -4.62 10.39
C VAL A 56 2.29 -4.04 11.80
N LEU A 57 1.39 -4.48 12.69
CA LEU A 57 1.37 -4.09 14.10
C LEU A 57 2.71 -4.41 14.76
N ASN A 58 3.21 -5.63 14.58
CA ASN A 58 4.50 -6.05 15.13
C ASN A 58 5.68 -5.22 14.62
N GLU A 59 5.70 -4.88 13.32
CA GLU A 59 6.74 -4.03 12.75
C GLU A 59 6.70 -2.61 13.34
N PHE A 60 5.53 -2.03 13.56
CA PHE A 60 5.40 -0.74 14.26
C PHE A 60 5.89 -0.85 15.71
N VAL A 61 5.52 -1.88 16.43
CA VAL A 61 5.96 -2.11 17.83
C VAL A 61 7.47 -2.29 17.92
N LYS A 62 8.08 -3.02 16.99
CA LYS A 62 9.56 -3.18 16.90
C LYS A 62 10.32 -1.86 16.75
N THR A 63 9.70 -0.82 16.22
CA THR A 63 10.34 0.51 16.16
C THR A 63 10.62 1.11 17.53
N GLY A 64 9.93 0.64 18.58
CA GLY A 64 9.99 1.20 19.93
C GLY A 64 9.35 2.59 20.07
N MET A 65 8.76 3.14 19.00
CA MET A 65 8.27 4.52 18.92
C MET A 65 6.75 4.65 18.99
N VAL A 66 6.00 3.58 19.24
CA VAL A 66 4.54 3.60 19.31
C VAL A 66 4.00 3.11 20.65
N ASN A 67 2.83 3.64 21.03
CA ASN A 67 1.95 3.07 22.04
C ASN A 67 0.71 2.53 21.31
N VAL A 68 0.37 1.27 21.53
CA VAL A 68 -0.86 0.66 21.01
C VAL A 68 -2.02 1.02 21.91
N VAL A 69 -2.92 1.89 21.45
CA VAL A 69 -4.03 2.44 22.25
C VAL A 69 -5.33 1.69 21.99
N ALA A 70 -5.59 1.37 20.73
CA ALA A 70 -6.80 0.69 20.33
C ALA A 70 -6.54 -0.35 19.24
N LEU A 71 -7.28 -1.44 19.29
CA LEU A 71 -7.31 -2.53 18.33
C LEU A 71 -8.75 -2.68 17.81
N CYS A 72 -8.91 -2.64 16.50
CA CYS A 72 -10.22 -2.78 15.86
C CYS A 72 -10.16 -3.89 14.80
N ASP A 73 -11.07 -4.86 14.90
CA ASP A 73 -11.27 -5.90 13.90
C ASP A 73 -12.72 -6.38 13.95
N VAL A 74 -13.32 -6.64 12.81
CA VAL A 74 -14.70 -7.11 12.71
C VAL A 74 -14.91 -8.51 13.29
N ASP A 75 -13.83 -9.26 13.51
CA ASP A 75 -13.85 -10.62 14.04
C ASP A 75 -12.85 -10.82 15.20
N LEU A 76 -13.13 -10.17 16.33
CA LEU A 76 -12.28 -10.24 17.52
C LEU A 76 -12.23 -11.64 18.17
N GLY A 77 -13.16 -12.53 17.85
CA GLY A 77 -13.19 -13.91 18.36
C GLY A 77 -12.46 -14.91 17.46
N ALA A 78 -11.99 -14.51 16.31
CA ALA A 78 -11.31 -15.40 15.38
C ALA A 78 -9.87 -15.74 15.79
N PRO A 79 -9.37 -16.92 15.44
CA PRO A 79 -7.99 -17.32 15.76
C PRO A 79 -6.92 -16.34 15.22
N HIS A 80 -7.16 -15.69 14.09
CA HIS A 80 -6.21 -14.79 13.47
C HIS A 80 -6.02 -13.46 14.20
N THR A 81 -6.95 -13.06 15.09
CA THR A 81 -6.83 -11.85 15.94
C THR A 81 -6.30 -12.15 17.34
N ALA A 82 -6.35 -13.41 17.78
CA ALA A 82 -6.04 -13.81 19.15
C ALA A 82 -4.66 -13.34 19.63
N LYS A 83 -3.64 -13.46 18.77
CA LYS A 83 -2.27 -13.07 19.15
C LYS A 83 -2.14 -11.56 19.35
N ALA A 84 -2.72 -10.73 18.47
CA ALA A 84 -2.69 -9.28 18.63
C ALA A 84 -3.35 -8.84 19.94
N LEU A 85 -4.48 -9.45 20.29
CA LEU A 85 -5.21 -9.17 21.53
C LEU A 85 -4.40 -9.60 22.77
N ALA A 86 -3.77 -10.78 22.74
CA ALA A 86 -2.96 -11.29 23.83
C ALA A 86 -1.68 -10.47 24.06
N ASP A 87 -1.03 -10.01 22.99
CA ASP A 87 0.21 -9.23 23.08
C ASP A 87 -0.06 -7.78 23.58
N HIS A 88 -1.30 -7.28 23.45
CA HIS A 88 -1.68 -5.90 23.82
C HIS A 88 -2.91 -5.83 24.72
N PRO A 89 -2.90 -6.44 25.91
CA PRO A 89 -4.07 -6.54 26.80
C PRO A 89 -4.55 -5.17 27.34
N GLY A 90 -3.70 -4.14 27.29
CA GLY A 90 -4.04 -2.78 27.70
C GLY A 90 -4.71 -1.94 26.61
N ALA A 91 -4.75 -2.41 25.37
CA ALA A 91 -5.40 -1.69 24.27
C ALA A 91 -6.93 -1.87 24.34
N LYS A 92 -7.66 -0.81 24.02
CA LYS A 92 -9.12 -0.87 23.92
C LYS A 92 -9.53 -1.58 22.63
N THR A 93 -10.54 -2.44 22.69
CA THR A 93 -10.95 -3.27 21.56
C THR A 93 -12.31 -2.88 20.97
N PHE A 94 -12.43 -2.91 19.66
CA PHE A 94 -13.64 -2.52 18.92
C PHE A 94 -13.87 -3.45 17.73
N LYS A 95 -15.14 -3.76 17.43
CA LYS A 95 -15.52 -4.45 16.18
C LYS A 95 -15.75 -3.49 15.01
N ASP A 96 -16.05 -2.24 15.31
CA ASP A 96 -16.41 -1.20 14.36
C ASP A 96 -15.52 0.03 14.57
N PHE A 97 -14.77 0.44 13.53
CA PHE A 97 -13.88 1.59 13.61
C PHE A 97 -14.64 2.90 13.88
N ARG A 98 -15.89 3.05 13.44
CA ARG A 98 -16.72 4.23 13.72
C ARG A 98 -16.92 4.38 15.22
N LYS A 99 -17.22 3.29 15.91
CA LYS A 99 -17.34 3.24 17.39
C LYS A 99 -16.01 3.48 18.08
N MET A 100 -14.90 3.02 17.49
CA MET A 100 -13.56 3.32 18.00
C MET A 100 -13.30 4.83 17.97
N PHE A 101 -13.54 5.48 16.83
CA PHE A 101 -13.39 6.94 16.73
C PHE A 101 -14.30 7.68 17.72
N ASP A 102 -15.58 7.32 17.81
CA ASP A 102 -16.52 7.95 18.76
C ASP A 102 -16.04 7.90 20.19
N LYS A 103 -15.43 6.81 20.62
CA LYS A 103 -15.07 6.58 22.02
C LYS A 103 -13.67 7.04 22.40
N VAL A 104 -12.70 6.91 21.49
CA VAL A 104 -11.27 7.06 21.86
C VAL A 104 -10.47 7.95 20.90
N ARG A 105 -11.08 8.68 19.96
CA ARG A 105 -10.37 9.52 18.97
C ARG A 105 -9.39 10.53 19.58
N ASN A 106 -9.58 10.95 20.83
CA ASN A 106 -8.68 11.88 21.51
C ASN A 106 -7.47 11.18 22.16
N GLU A 107 -7.41 9.85 22.14
CA GLU A 107 -6.36 9.06 22.76
C GLU A 107 -5.26 8.63 21.78
N PHE A 108 -5.48 8.76 20.47
CA PHE A 108 -4.50 8.42 19.45
C PHE A 108 -4.26 9.57 18.46
N GLU A 109 -3.07 9.60 17.90
CA GLU A 109 -2.59 10.58 16.93
C GLU A 109 -2.55 10.01 15.52
N ALA A 110 -2.40 8.68 15.40
CA ALA A 110 -2.28 7.98 14.13
C ALA A 110 -3.15 6.72 14.07
N VAL A 111 -3.58 6.38 12.85
CA VAL A 111 -4.31 5.15 12.55
C VAL A 111 -3.51 4.33 11.55
N VAL A 112 -3.38 3.04 11.82
CA VAL A 112 -2.80 2.04 10.90
C VAL A 112 -3.93 1.16 10.39
N VAL A 113 -4.12 1.11 9.06
CA VAL A 113 -5.20 0.38 8.40
C VAL A 113 -4.61 -0.79 7.62
N ALA A 114 -5.03 -2.00 7.97
CA ALA A 114 -4.60 -3.24 7.31
C ALA A 114 -5.78 -4.21 7.08
N THR A 115 -6.90 -3.64 6.71
CA THR A 115 -8.16 -4.32 6.37
C THR A 115 -8.17 -4.81 4.90
N PRO A 116 -9.22 -5.47 4.42
CA PRO A 116 -9.42 -5.71 2.99
C PRO A 116 -9.51 -4.41 2.16
N ASP A 117 -9.08 -4.47 0.88
CA ASP A 117 -8.92 -3.30 -0.01
C ASP A 117 -10.16 -2.40 -0.05
N HIS A 118 -11.37 -2.99 -0.05
CA HIS A 118 -12.64 -2.27 -0.16
C HIS A 118 -12.99 -1.41 1.06
N SER A 119 -12.38 -1.65 2.20
CA SER A 119 -12.66 -0.90 3.43
C SER A 119 -11.58 0.14 3.78
N HIS A 120 -10.49 0.25 3.01
CA HIS A 120 -9.45 1.24 3.24
C HIS A 120 -9.99 2.68 3.20
N PHE A 121 -10.79 2.99 2.17
CA PHE A 121 -11.25 4.35 1.91
C PHE A 121 -12.02 4.99 3.07
N PRO A 122 -13.13 4.42 3.59
CA PRO A 122 -13.91 5.09 4.63
C PRO A 122 -13.12 5.26 5.93
N ILE A 123 -12.24 4.30 6.29
CA ILE A 123 -11.41 4.39 7.48
C ILE A 123 -10.39 5.52 7.33
N CYS A 124 -9.70 5.58 6.19
CA CYS A 124 -8.70 6.62 5.92
C CYS A 124 -9.34 8.02 5.84
N MET A 125 -10.51 8.13 5.19
CA MET A 125 -11.20 9.40 5.06
C MET A 125 -11.64 9.94 6.43
N LEU A 126 -12.24 9.10 7.29
CA LEU A 126 -12.58 9.49 8.66
C LEU A 126 -11.34 9.92 9.43
N ALA A 127 -10.24 9.17 9.33
CA ALA A 127 -9.01 9.51 10.03
C ALA A 127 -8.46 10.87 9.61
N ILE A 128 -8.42 11.17 8.30
CA ILE A 128 -7.95 12.46 7.77
C ILE A 128 -8.87 13.60 8.23
N SER A 129 -10.19 13.43 8.15
CA SER A 129 -11.16 14.45 8.56
C SER A 129 -11.07 14.78 10.06
N GLU A 130 -10.71 13.80 10.89
CA GLU A 130 -10.45 13.96 12.32
C GLU A 130 -9.00 14.41 12.63
N GLY A 131 -8.22 14.78 11.61
CA GLY A 131 -6.85 15.26 11.75
C GLY A 131 -5.84 14.20 12.23
N LYS A 132 -6.12 12.90 12.02
CA LYS A 132 -5.22 11.80 12.40
C LYS A 132 -4.28 11.46 11.28
N HIS A 133 -3.02 11.13 11.61
CA HIS A 133 -2.07 10.58 10.67
C HIS A 133 -2.51 9.19 10.21
N VAL A 134 -2.24 8.83 8.96
CA VAL A 134 -2.73 7.59 8.35
C VAL A 134 -1.59 6.79 7.70
N TYR A 135 -1.43 5.56 8.14
CA TYR A 135 -0.75 4.50 7.40
C TYR A 135 -1.79 3.51 6.92
N VAL A 136 -1.77 3.14 5.64
CA VAL A 136 -2.72 2.17 5.08
C VAL A 136 -1.99 1.17 4.20
N GLU A 137 -2.32 -0.11 4.33
CA GLU A 137 -1.77 -1.16 3.47
C GLU A 137 -2.14 -0.93 2.00
N LYS A 138 -1.35 -1.49 1.11
CA LYS A 138 -1.55 -1.41 -0.35
C LYS A 138 -2.61 -2.44 -0.81
N PRO A 139 -3.31 -2.16 -1.92
CA PRO A 139 -3.38 -0.89 -2.65
C PRO A 139 -4.11 0.19 -1.84
N LEU A 140 -3.94 1.47 -2.20
CA LEU A 140 -4.50 2.57 -1.41
C LEU A 140 -6.03 2.45 -1.25
N THR A 141 -6.73 2.21 -2.35
CA THR A 141 -8.18 2.02 -2.40
C THR A 141 -8.57 1.04 -3.50
N ARG A 142 -9.83 0.62 -3.52
CA ARG A 142 -10.38 -0.27 -4.55
C ARG A 142 -10.82 0.47 -5.82
N THR A 143 -11.26 1.73 -5.73
CA THR A 143 -11.72 2.49 -6.89
C THR A 143 -10.80 3.66 -7.22
N PHE A 144 -10.85 4.09 -8.48
CA PHE A 144 -10.11 5.26 -8.96
C PHE A 144 -10.53 6.53 -8.21
N TYR A 145 -11.84 6.72 -8.03
CA TYR A 145 -12.40 7.90 -7.40
C TYR A 145 -12.08 7.98 -5.91
N GLU A 146 -12.09 6.87 -5.19
CA GLU A 146 -11.67 6.83 -3.78
C GLU A 146 -10.21 7.25 -3.60
N SER A 147 -9.30 6.81 -4.49
CA SER A 147 -7.90 7.29 -4.49
C SER A 147 -7.80 8.79 -4.70
N GLU A 148 -8.63 9.33 -5.61
CA GLU A 148 -8.69 10.77 -5.88
C GLU A 148 -9.18 11.56 -4.66
N LEU A 149 -10.23 11.09 -4.00
CA LEU A 149 -10.77 11.72 -2.79
C LEU A 149 -9.76 11.72 -1.66
N LEU A 150 -9.08 10.59 -1.39
CA LEU A 150 -8.04 10.51 -0.35
C LEU A 150 -6.85 11.43 -0.64
N MET A 151 -6.42 11.50 -1.89
CA MET A 151 -5.33 12.41 -2.28
C MET A 151 -5.72 13.88 -2.04
N ASN A 152 -6.94 14.26 -2.41
CA ASN A 152 -7.46 15.62 -2.22
C ASN A 152 -7.65 15.95 -0.73
N ALA A 153 -8.21 15.01 0.05
CA ALA A 153 -8.35 15.17 1.50
C ALA A 153 -6.99 15.36 2.18
N ALA A 154 -5.99 14.55 1.83
CA ALA A 154 -4.64 14.69 2.36
C ALA A 154 -4.00 16.03 1.97
N ALA A 155 -4.23 16.53 0.75
CA ALA A 155 -3.76 17.84 0.31
C ALA A 155 -4.43 19.00 1.06
N GLY A 156 -5.71 18.86 1.43
CA GLY A 156 -6.46 19.82 2.25
C GLY A 156 -6.02 19.84 3.71
N HIS A 157 -5.58 18.73 4.27
CA HIS A 157 -5.19 18.57 5.68
C HIS A 157 -3.65 18.52 5.84
N LYS A 158 -2.98 19.65 5.59
CA LYS A 158 -1.50 19.76 5.53
C LYS A 158 -0.74 19.24 6.75
N ASN A 159 -1.38 19.17 7.91
CA ASN A 159 -0.78 18.66 9.15
C ASN A 159 -0.95 17.13 9.31
N VAL A 160 -1.70 16.49 8.43
CA VAL A 160 -1.91 15.05 8.44
C VAL A 160 -0.81 14.38 7.62
N ILE A 161 -0.09 13.48 8.24
CA ILE A 161 0.90 12.65 7.58
C ILE A 161 0.21 11.41 7.02
N THR A 162 0.49 11.08 5.76
CA THR A 162 -0.07 9.91 5.09
C THR A 162 1.04 9.03 4.53
N GLN A 163 0.87 7.70 4.55
CA GLN A 163 1.77 6.74 3.92
C GLN A 163 1.04 5.47 3.53
N MET A 164 1.27 4.99 2.31
CA MET A 164 0.83 3.67 1.88
C MET A 164 1.87 2.60 2.23
N GLY A 165 1.41 1.38 2.51
CA GLY A 165 2.21 0.23 2.97
C GLY A 165 2.98 -0.51 1.88
N ASN A 166 3.53 0.18 0.88
CA ASN A 166 4.44 -0.39 -0.12
C ASN A 166 5.89 -0.26 0.36
N GLN A 167 6.32 -1.16 1.26
CA GLN A 167 7.57 -1.09 2.02
C GLN A 167 8.82 -0.92 1.15
N GLY A 168 8.81 -1.44 -0.09
CA GLY A 168 9.89 -1.27 -1.07
C GLY A 168 10.32 0.18 -1.30
N HIS A 169 9.40 1.13 -1.07
CA HIS A 169 9.67 2.57 -1.11
C HIS A 169 10.61 3.07 0.01
N SER A 170 11.02 2.21 0.93
CA SER A 170 11.99 2.56 1.99
C SER A 170 13.21 1.65 2.00
N GLU A 171 13.37 0.81 0.98
CA GLU A 171 14.43 -0.16 0.87
C GLU A 171 15.47 0.21 -0.20
N ALA A 172 16.46 -0.64 -0.41
CA ALA A 172 17.61 -0.36 -1.26
C ALA A 172 17.24 0.05 -2.70
N ASN A 173 16.20 -0.58 -3.28
CA ASN A 173 15.73 -0.27 -4.62
C ASN A 173 15.27 1.18 -4.78
N TYR A 174 14.57 1.74 -3.79
CA TYR A 174 14.11 3.14 -3.82
C TYR A 174 15.29 4.11 -3.97
N PHE A 175 16.32 3.95 -3.13
CA PHE A 175 17.48 4.82 -3.13
C PHE A 175 18.35 4.62 -4.37
N GLN A 176 18.49 3.38 -4.83
CA GLN A 176 19.21 3.07 -6.05
C GLN A 176 18.52 3.68 -7.28
N PHE A 177 17.23 3.47 -7.42
CA PHE A 177 16.47 3.98 -8.58
C PHE A 177 16.58 5.50 -8.65
N LYS A 178 16.39 6.17 -7.51
CA LYS A 178 16.55 7.62 -7.38
C LYS A 178 17.94 8.07 -7.79
N ALA A 179 18.99 7.51 -7.20
CA ALA A 179 20.37 7.88 -7.50
C ALA A 179 20.73 7.64 -8.98
N TRP A 180 20.31 6.50 -9.55
CA TRP A 180 20.57 6.17 -10.95
C TRP A 180 19.79 7.06 -11.91
N LYS A 181 18.57 7.46 -11.55
CA LYS A 181 17.78 8.42 -12.33
C LYS A 181 18.42 9.81 -12.32
N GLU A 182 18.83 10.30 -11.15
CA GLU A 182 19.50 11.61 -10.98
C GLU A 182 20.84 11.67 -11.70
N ALA A 183 21.61 10.57 -11.69
CA ALA A 183 22.87 10.45 -12.42
C ALA A 183 22.71 10.23 -13.94
N GLY A 184 21.47 10.10 -14.43
CA GLY A 184 21.20 9.87 -15.86
C GLY A 184 21.57 8.44 -16.35
N ILE A 185 21.71 7.47 -15.45
CA ILE A 185 21.87 6.05 -15.78
C ILE A 185 20.53 5.50 -16.29
N ILE A 186 19.43 5.75 -15.55
CA ILE A 186 18.06 5.43 -15.97
C ILE A 186 17.49 6.65 -16.72
N LYS A 187 17.55 6.60 -18.05
CA LYS A 187 17.02 7.66 -18.93
C LYS A 187 16.49 7.07 -20.22
N ASP A 188 15.70 7.83 -20.97
CA ASP A 188 15.14 7.44 -22.27
C ASP A 188 14.44 6.07 -22.22
N VAL A 189 13.74 5.78 -21.11
CA VAL A 189 12.96 4.56 -20.94
C VAL A 189 11.72 4.64 -21.83
N THR A 190 11.49 3.61 -22.64
CA THR A 190 10.35 3.51 -23.56
C THR A 190 9.44 2.34 -23.28
N ARG A 191 9.93 1.31 -22.57
CA ARG A 191 9.15 0.11 -22.26
C ARG A 191 9.50 -0.43 -20.89
N ILE A 192 8.50 -0.96 -20.21
CA ILE A 192 8.62 -1.70 -18.94
C ILE A 192 7.79 -2.96 -19.07
N THR A 193 8.33 -4.11 -18.70
CA THR A 193 7.57 -5.33 -18.42
C THR A 193 7.57 -5.55 -16.90
N ALA A 194 6.42 -5.90 -16.36
CA ALA A 194 6.26 -6.18 -14.94
C ALA A 194 5.41 -7.43 -14.77
N HIS A 195 5.79 -8.33 -13.87
CA HIS A 195 5.15 -9.63 -13.80
C HIS A 195 5.06 -10.21 -12.39
N MET A 196 3.96 -10.93 -12.15
CA MET A 196 3.70 -11.73 -10.96
C MET A 196 3.28 -13.15 -11.41
N ASN A 197 4.25 -13.98 -11.69
CA ASN A 197 4.09 -15.27 -12.33
C ASN A 197 3.88 -16.46 -11.37
N ASN A 198 3.76 -16.20 -10.06
CA ASN A 198 3.35 -17.22 -9.10
C ASN A 198 1.83 -17.30 -9.01
N PRO A 199 1.26 -18.50 -8.73
CA PRO A 199 -0.18 -18.60 -8.48
C PRO A 199 -0.55 -17.77 -7.25
N ARG A 200 -1.29 -16.70 -7.48
CA ARG A 200 -1.66 -15.76 -6.44
C ARG A 200 -3.11 -15.32 -6.64
N ARG A 201 -3.98 -15.56 -5.67
CA ARG A 201 -5.40 -15.22 -5.74
C ARG A 201 -6.18 -15.99 -6.82
N TRP A 202 -5.63 -17.09 -7.26
CA TRP A 202 -6.27 -17.96 -8.22
C TRP A 202 -6.79 -19.17 -7.49
N HIS A 203 -8.05 -19.17 -7.32
CA HIS A 203 -8.71 -20.33 -6.79
C HIS A 203 -9.08 -21.20 -7.98
N THR A 204 -9.17 -22.48 -7.78
CA THR A 204 -9.62 -23.44 -8.80
C THR A 204 -11.14 -23.25 -9.08
N TRP A 205 -11.57 -21.99 -9.14
CA TRP A 205 -12.97 -21.64 -9.36
C TRP A 205 -13.36 -21.83 -10.81
N ASN A 206 -14.59 -22.27 -10.98
CA ASN A 206 -15.13 -22.45 -12.32
C ASN A 206 -15.40 -21.07 -12.97
N PRO A 207 -14.67 -20.70 -14.06
CA PRO A 207 -14.88 -19.41 -14.74
C PRO A 207 -16.27 -19.28 -15.41
N LYS A 208 -17.04 -20.36 -15.47
CA LYS A 208 -18.41 -20.38 -16.04
C LYS A 208 -19.49 -20.01 -15.03
N ILE A 209 -19.16 -19.63 -13.80
CA ILE A 209 -20.18 -19.19 -12.84
C ILE A 209 -20.85 -17.90 -13.34
N THR A 210 -22.15 -17.80 -13.08
CA THR A 210 -23.00 -16.67 -13.51
C THR A 210 -23.68 -15.96 -12.34
N LYS A 211 -23.36 -16.35 -11.11
CA LYS A 211 -23.87 -15.74 -9.86
C LYS A 211 -22.82 -15.83 -8.76
N PHE A 212 -22.98 -15.02 -7.74
CA PHE A 212 -22.20 -15.16 -6.51
C PHE A 212 -22.51 -16.50 -5.81
N PRO A 213 -21.61 -17.00 -4.93
CA PRO A 213 -21.86 -18.19 -4.13
C PRO A 213 -23.13 -18.09 -3.29
N ASP A 214 -23.75 -19.23 -3.01
CA ASP A 214 -24.94 -19.28 -2.18
C ASP A 214 -24.61 -18.90 -0.74
N LYS A 215 -25.64 -18.40 -0.02
CA LYS A 215 -25.55 -17.97 1.38
C LYS A 215 -25.07 -19.09 2.30
N GLU A 216 -24.15 -18.75 3.19
CA GLU A 216 -23.73 -19.55 4.35
C GLU A 216 -24.09 -18.84 5.66
N SER A 217 -24.04 -19.57 6.78
CA SER A 217 -24.22 -18.98 8.10
C SER A 217 -23.04 -18.06 8.45
N ILE A 218 -23.34 -16.85 8.89
CA ILE A 218 -22.32 -15.92 9.38
C ILE A 218 -21.73 -16.50 10.66
N PRO A 219 -20.39 -16.57 10.82
CA PRO A 219 -19.75 -16.92 12.08
C PRO A 219 -20.21 -16.00 13.22
N ASP A 220 -20.49 -16.53 14.40
CA ASP A 220 -21.03 -15.77 15.55
C ASP A 220 -20.11 -14.62 16.01
N THR A 221 -18.83 -14.73 15.74
CA THR A 221 -17.83 -13.72 16.10
C THR A 221 -17.67 -12.60 15.08
N LEU A 222 -18.15 -12.80 13.84
CA LEU A 222 -17.96 -11.89 12.70
C LEU A 222 -19.06 -10.84 12.60
N ASP A 223 -18.71 -9.57 12.59
CA ASP A 223 -19.58 -8.47 12.16
C ASP A 223 -19.52 -8.34 10.63
N TRP A 224 -20.38 -9.10 9.94
CA TRP A 224 -20.42 -9.16 8.48
C TRP A 224 -20.82 -7.83 7.83
N ASP A 225 -21.72 -7.09 8.45
CA ASP A 225 -22.16 -5.80 7.92
C ASP A 225 -21.03 -4.76 7.92
N THR A 226 -20.28 -4.68 9.02
CA THR A 226 -19.10 -3.83 9.11
C THR A 226 -17.97 -4.33 8.19
N TRP A 227 -17.82 -5.64 7.99
CA TRP A 227 -16.85 -6.21 7.04
C TRP A 227 -17.16 -5.77 5.60
N LEU A 228 -18.41 -5.80 5.17
CA LEU A 228 -18.83 -5.33 3.85
C LEU A 228 -18.53 -3.84 3.63
N SER A 229 -18.49 -3.05 4.70
CA SER A 229 -18.17 -1.61 4.58
C SER A 229 -19.07 -0.91 3.55
N ALA A 230 -18.52 -0.09 2.69
CA ALA A 230 -19.24 0.70 1.69
C ALA A 230 -19.76 -0.10 0.49
N VAL A 231 -19.29 -1.34 0.26
CA VAL A 231 -19.72 -2.12 -0.91
C VAL A 231 -21.18 -2.56 -0.79
N PRO A 232 -21.86 -2.85 -1.89
CA PRO A 232 -23.23 -3.37 -1.86
C PRO A 232 -23.35 -4.58 -0.96
N TYR A 233 -24.56 -4.80 -0.41
CA TYR A 233 -24.79 -5.95 0.44
C TYR A 233 -24.62 -7.27 -0.33
N HIS A 234 -23.86 -8.19 0.26
CA HIS A 234 -23.74 -9.58 -0.15
C HIS A 234 -24.13 -10.49 1.00
N ASP A 235 -24.83 -11.56 0.71
CA ASP A 235 -24.96 -12.67 1.65
C ASP A 235 -23.57 -13.22 1.98
N TYR A 236 -23.37 -13.64 3.22
CA TYR A 236 -22.10 -14.21 3.64
C TYR A 236 -21.82 -15.54 2.92
N ASN A 237 -20.57 -15.67 2.48
CA ASN A 237 -20.02 -16.93 2.04
C ASN A 237 -18.52 -16.96 2.38
N SER A 238 -18.01 -18.11 2.81
CA SER A 238 -16.60 -18.29 3.22
C SER A 238 -15.60 -17.98 2.10
N LYS A 239 -16.01 -18.04 0.83
CA LYS A 239 -15.20 -17.64 -0.33
C LYS A 239 -14.97 -16.13 -0.45
N PHE A 240 -15.63 -15.31 0.34
CA PHE A 240 -15.39 -13.86 0.40
C PHE A 240 -14.43 -13.50 1.53
N HIS A 241 -14.23 -14.39 2.51
CA HIS A 241 -13.50 -14.10 3.73
C HIS A 241 -12.08 -14.72 3.72
N MET A 242 -11.27 -14.41 4.72
CA MET A 242 -9.95 -15.03 5.01
C MET A 242 -8.94 -15.02 3.84
N GLY A 243 -8.91 -13.92 3.06
CA GLY A 243 -7.94 -13.74 1.98
C GLY A 243 -8.48 -14.04 0.59
N GLU A 244 -9.59 -14.77 0.47
CA GLU A 244 -10.26 -15.06 -0.79
C GLU A 244 -10.89 -13.80 -1.42
N TRP A 245 -11.25 -12.81 -0.61
CA TRP A 245 -11.81 -11.53 -1.04
C TRP A 245 -11.00 -10.83 -2.13
N ARG A 246 -9.68 -11.02 -2.16
CA ARG A 246 -8.82 -10.41 -3.19
C ARG A 246 -9.12 -10.86 -4.61
N SER A 247 -9.78 -11.99 -4.76
CA SER A 247 -10.14 -12.54 -6.06
C SER A 247 -11.45 -12.01 -6.63
N TRP A 248 -12.26 -11.32 -5.83
CA TRP A 248 -13.55 -10.77 -6.24
C TRP A 248 -13.44 -9.29 -6.55
N TYR A 249 -14.02 -8.86 -7.69
CA TYR A 249 -14.00 -7.45 -8.10
C TYR A 249 -14.63 -6.51 -7.08
N ASP A 250 -15.62 -6.96 -6.31
CA ASP A 250 -16.31 -6.13 -5.32
C ASP A 250 -15.45 -5.85 -4.08
N PHE A 251 -14.47 -6.69 -3.78
CA PHE A 251 -13.74 -6.62 -2.51
C PHE A 251 -12.25 -6.32 -2.65
N GLY A 252 -11.61 -6.78 -3.71
CA GLY A 252 -10.17 -6.65 -3.89
C GLY A 252 -9.77 -6.19 -5.27
N MET A 253 -8.46 -6.09 -5.49
CA MET A 253 -7.87 -5.62 -6.74
C MET A 253 -6.99 -6.67 -7.44
N GLY A 254 -7.21 -7.96 -7.15
CA GLY A 254 -6.51 -9.06 -7.81
C GLY A 254 -4.99 -9.02 -7.67
N ALA A 255 -4.28 -9.68 -8.57
CA ALA A 255 -2.82 -9.72 -8.55
C ALA A 255 -2.19 -8.36 -8.89
N LEU A 256 -2.82 -7.58 -9.77
CA LEU A 256 -2.32 -6.26 -10.17
C LEU A 256 -2.28 -5.29 -8.97
N GLY A 257 -3.37 -5.18 -8.21
CA GLY A 257 -3.40 -4.33 -7.02
C GLY A 257 -2.54 -4.88 -5.87
N ASP A 258 -2.55 -6.20 -5.65
CA ASP A 258 -1.80 -6.83 -4.56
C ASP A 258 -0.28 -6.75 -4.78
N TRP A 259 0.22 -6.92 -6.03
CA TRP A 259 1.65 -7.01 -6.33
C TRP A 259 2.21 -5.85 -7.16
N GLY A 260 1.40 -5.18 -7.94
CA GLY A 260 1.84 -4.03 -8.74
C GLY A 260 2.53 -2.97 -7.89
N ALA A 261 2.01 -2.71 -6.69
CA ALA A 261 2.59 -1.75 -5.74
C ALA A 261 3.97 -2.16 -5.18
N HIS A 262 4.38 -3.43 -5.33
CA HIS A 262 5.71 -3.90 -4.95
C HIS A 262 6.69 -4.02 -6.12
N ILE A 263 6.19 -3.91 -7.34
CA ILE A 263 6.97 -4.15 -8.56
C ILE A 263 7.14 -2.85 -9.36
N VAL A 264 6.06 -2.09 -9.55
CA VAL A 264 6.03 -0.93 -10.46
C VAL A 264 6.29 0.40 -9.75
N ASP A 265 6.13 0.46 -8.44
CA ASP A 265 6.09 1.67 -7.61
C ASP A 265 7.25 2.66 -7.87
N THR A 266 8.51 2.21 -7.75
CA THR A 266 9.68 3.06 -7.96
C THR A 266 9.80 3.54 -9.41
N ALA A 267 9.47 2.68 -10.39
CA ALA A 267 9.44 3.08 -11.79
C ALA A 267 8.32 4.11 -12.05
N HIS A 268 7.16 3.94 -11.44
CA HIS A 268 6.04 4.88 -11.57
C HIS A 268 6.41 6.26 -11.05
N GLU A 269 6.97 6.36 -9.85
CA GLU A 269 7.36 7.62 -9.22
C GLU A 269 8.51 8.30 -9.99
N PHE A 270 9.67 7.63 -10.08
CA PHE A 270 10.89 8.28 -10.58
C PHE A 270 10.92 8.50 -12.10
N LEU A 271 10.14 7.75 -12.87
CA LEU A 271 9.92 8.05 -14.28
C LEU A 271 8.74 8.99 -14.50
N GLU A 272 8.13 9.52 -13.45
CA GLU A 272 7.00 10.44 -13.49
C GLU A 272 5.88 9.93 -14.43
N LEU A 273 5.53 8.62 -14.35
CA LEU A 273 4.60 8.03 -15.30
C LEU A 273 3.22 8.69 -15.26
N GLY A 274 2.72 8.98 -14.04
CA GLY A 274 1.39 9.55 -13.85
C GLY A 274 0.30 8.59 -14.31
N LEU A 275 -0.74 9.10 -14.98
CA LEU A 275 -1.85 8.30 -15.49
C LEU A 275 -1.63 7.93 -16.97
N PRO A 276 -2.00 6.71 -17.41
CA PRO A 276 -1.93 6.31 -18.82
C PRO A 276 -3.02 7.01 -19.63
N GLU A 277 -2.88 7.01 -20.95
CA GLU A 277 -3.91 7.48 -21.90
C GLU A 277 -4.64 6.32 -22.58
N GLU A 278 -4.07 5.12 -22.54
CA GLU A 278 -4.66 3.91 -23.12
C GLU A 278 -4.35 2.71 -22.23
N ILE A 279 -5.37 1.87 -21.98
CA ILE A 279 -5.25 0.62 -21.23
C ILE A 279 -5.87 -0.49 -22.08
N ASN A 280 -5.10 -1.54 -22.35
CA ASN A 280 -5.52 -2.61 -23.24
C ASN A 280 -5.32 -3.99 -22.61
N PRO A 281 -6.39 -4.75 -22.32
CA PRO A 281 -6.29 -6.14 -21.88
C PRO A 281 -5.94 -7.01 -23.09
N LEU A 282 -4.68 -7.46 -23.18
CA LEU A 282 -4.18 -8.27 -24.29
C LEU A 282 -4.53 -9.76 -24.14
N LYS A 283 -4.66 -10.22 -22.89
CA LYS A 283 -4.97 -11.61 -22.55
C LYS A 283 -5.73 -11.66 -21.23
N LEU A 284 -6.80 -12.44 -21.18
CA LEU A 284 -7.59 -12.70 -19.95
C LEU A 284 -8.02 -14.18 -19.96
N ASP A 285 -7.21 -15.05 -19.38
CA ASP A 285 -7.52 -16.48 -19.28
C ASP A 285 -8.54 -16.72 -18.17
N GLY A 286 -9.64 -17.38 -18.47
CA GLY A 286 -10.72 -17.62 -17.51
C GLY A 286 -11.48 -16.34 -17.14
N TYR A 287 -11.65 -15.42 -18.10
CA TYR A 287 -12.44 -14.19 -17.91
C TYR A 287 -13.81 -14.47 -17.30
N ASN A 288 -14.15 -13.70 -16.30
CA ASN A 288 -15.43 -13.74 -15.59
C ASN A 288 -15.82 -12.34 -15.12
N GLN A 289 -17.11 -12.09 -14.90
CA GLN A 289 -17.61 -10.77 -14.46
C GLN A 289 -17.59 -10.59 -12.93
N PHE A 290 -17.35 -11.65 -12.16
CA PHE A 290 -17.42 -11.64 -10.70
C PHE A 290 -16.02 -11.64 -10.05
N PHE A 291 -15.08 -12.34 -10.66
CA PHE A 291 -13.73 -12.50 -10.10
C PHE A 291 -12.64 -12.40 -11.18
N TYR A 292 -11.41 -12.21 -10.71
CA TYR A 292 -10.24 -11.98 -11.56
C TYR A 292 -9.88 -13.19 -12.41
N PRO A 293 -9.34 -12.97 -13.65
CA PRO A 293 -8.89 -14.05 -14.54
C PRO A 293 -7.77 -14.87 -13.89
N MET A 294 -7.60 -16.11 -14.37
CA MET A 294 -6.52 -17.02 -13.98
C MET A 294 -5.15 -16.52 -14.41
N ALA A 295 -5.09 -15.81 -15.53
CA ALA A 295 -3.92 -15.08 -15.99
C ALA A 295 -4.37 -13.85 -16.79
N SER A 296 -3.64 -12.74 -16.65
CA SER A 296 -3.89 -11.53 -17.43
C SER A 296 -2.62 -10.91 -17.98
N THR A 297 -2.73 -10.29 -19.16
CA THR A 297 -1.71 -9.39 -19.71
C THR A 297 -2.39 -8.08 -20.06
N ILE A 298 -1.91 -6.98 -19.43
CA ILE A 298 -2.49 -5.64 -19.58
C ILE A 298 -1.40 -4.67 -20.01
N GLU A 299 -1.66 -3.96 -21.08
CA GLU A 299 -0.79 -2.89 -21.58
C GLU A 299 -1.31 -1.53 -21.16
N PHE A 300 -0.42 -0.69 -20.64
CA PHE A 300 -0.67 0.70 -20.29
C PHE A 300 0.24 1.60 -21.13
N LYS A 301 -0.31 2.59 -21.85
CA LYS A 301 0.46 3.56 -22.59
C LYS A 301 0.47 4.90 -21.87
N PHE A 302 1.66 5.31 -21.49
CA PHE A 302 1.89 6.62 -20.86
C PHE A 302 2.44 7.60 -21.90
N PRO A 303 1.90 8.81 -22.01
CA PRO A 303 2.36 9.77 -22.98
C PRO A 303 3.74 10.33 -22.66
N LYS A 304 4.27 11.15 -23.54
CA LYS A 304 5.48 11.93 -23.31
C LYS A 304 5.34 12.81 -22.06
N ARG A 305 6.37 12.84 -21.22
CA ARG A 305 6.42 13.63 -19.98
C ARG A 305 7.65 14.55 -20.01
N LYS A 306 7.44 15.87 -20.14
CA LYS A 306 8.53 16.84 -20.27
C LYS A 306 9.57 16.42 -21.35
N LYS A 307 10.79 16.07 -20.94
CA LYS A 307 11.86 15.57 -21.84
C LYS A 307 11.90 14.04 -21.93
N MET A 308 11.10 13.31 -21.12
CA MET A 308 11.07 11.84 -21.13
C MET A 308 10.12 11.32 -22.24
N PRO A 309 10.53 10.25 -22.97
CA PRO A 309 9.73 9.67 -24.05
C PRO A 309 8.43 9.04 -23.53
N PRO A 310 7.46 8.71 -24.40
CA PRO A 310 6.34 7.84 -24.06
C PRO A 310 6.84 6.50 -23.51
N VAL A 311 6.07 5.90 -22.61
CA VAL A 311 6.39 4.57 -22.04
C VAL A 311 5.21 3.63 -22.21
N THR A 312 5.48 2.42 -22.67
CA THR A 312 4.55 1.29 -22.59
C THR A 312 4.93 0.42 -21.40
N LEU A 313 4.02 0.27 -20.44
CA LEU A 313 4.12 -0.69 -19.34
C LEU A 313 3.21 -1.87 -19.67
N THR A 314 3.76 -3.09 -19.67
CA THR A 314 2.96 -4.31 -19.81
C THR A 314 3.06 -5.13 -18.53
N TRP A 315 1.92 -5.36 -17.91
CA TRP A 315 1.74 -6.21 -16.73
C TRP A 315 1.37 -7.63 -17.14
N TYR A 316 1.99 -8.61 -16.52
CA TYR A 316 1.70 -10.04 -16.68
C TYR A 316 1.42 -10.64 -15.30
N ASP A 317 0.34 -11.39 -15.17
CA ASP A 317 0.07 -12.20 -13.99
C ASP A 317 -0.48 -13.59 -14.37
N GLY A 318 -0.41 -14.50 -13.39
CA GLY A 318 -0.82 -15.88 -13.56
C GLY A 318 0.34 -16.84 -13.86
N VAL A 319 0.11 -18.13 -13.61
CA VAL A 319 1.12 -19.19 -13.83
C VAL A 319 1.48 -19.26 -15.31
N ASP A 320 2.77 -19.30 -15.59
CA ASP A 320 3.34 -19.41 -16.96
C ASP A 320 2.99 -18.24 -17.91
N ASN A 321 2.34 -17.20 -17.41
CA ASN A 321 2.08 -15.96 -18.15
C ASN A 321 3.18 -14.93 -17.86
N ILE A 322 4.32 -15.09 -18.53
CA ILE A 322 5.52 -14.28 -18.31
C ILE A 322 5.87 -13.46 -19.55
N PRO A 323 6.54 -12.28 -19.37
CA PRO A 323 7.05 -11.52 -20.49
C PRO A 323 8.15 -12.28 -21.24
N PRO A 324 8.42 -11.95 -22.52
CA PRO A 324 9.61 -12.41 -23.21
C PRO A 324 10.87 -12.03 -22.42
N VAL A 325 11.73 -13.00 -22.19
CA VAL A 325 13.00 -12.80 -21.48
C VAL A 325 13.95 -12.00 -22.36
N PRO A 326 14.50 -10.86 -21.89
CA PRO A 326 15.46 -10.10 -22.67
C PRO A 326 16.78 -10.87 -22.87
N ALA A 327 17.44 -10.62 -24.01
CA ALA A 327 18.74 -11.18 -24.26
C ALA A 327 19.74 -10.82 -23.12
N GLY A 328 20.53 -11.79 -22.68
CA GLY A 328 21.49 -11.61 -21.61
C GLY A 328 20.89 -11.51 -20.20
N PHE A 329 19.65 -11.98 -20.01
CA PHE A 329 18.98 -11.93 -18.70
C PHE A 329 19.74 -12.71 -17.61
N GLY A 330 20.62 -13.64 -17.94
CA GLY A 330 21.38 -14.44 -16.97
C GLY A 330 20.48 -15.32 -16.10
N ALA A 331 20.50 -16.62 -16.31
CA ALA A 331 19.59 -17.54 -15.64
C ALA A 331 20.04 -18.00 -14.23
N THR A 332 21.19 -17.53 -13.73
CA THR A 332 21.92 -18.23 -12.67
C THR A 332 22.01 -17.53 -11.33
N GLU A 333 21.76 -16.24 -11.24
CA GLU A 333 21.84 -15.54 -9.96
C GLU A 333 20.47 -15.25 -9.38
N LEU A 334 20.24 -15.85 -8.21
CA LEU A 334 19.13 -15.45 -7.31
C LEU A 334 19.40 -14.03 -6.83
N ASP A 335 18.46 -13.11 -7.03
CA ASP A 335 18.50 -11.81 -6.36
C ASP A 335 18.38 -12.04 -4.84
N PRO A 336 19.43 -11.76 -4.06
CA PRO A 336 19.41 -11.99 -2.61
C PRO A 336 18.38 -11.12 -1.88
N ASN A 337 17.83 -10.10 -2.54
CA ASN A 337 16.84 -9.20 -1.98
C ASN A 337 15.39 -9.65 -2.24
N ILE A 338 15.17 -10.76 -2.96
CA ILE A 338 13.81 -11.30 -3.08
C ILE A 338 13.37 -11.84 -1.72
N PRO A 339 12.28 -11.31 -1.13
CA PRO A 339 11.78 -11.81 0.14
C PRO A 339 11.45 -13.30 0.05
N GLN A 340 11.96 -14.08 0.99
CA GLN A 340 11.57 -15.48 1.16
C GLN A 340 10.15 -15.51 1.72
N VAL A 341 9.17 -15.76 0.87
CA VAL A 341 7.78 -15.94 1.28
C VAL A 341 7.54 -17.42 1.52
N ALA A 342 6.98 -17.76 2.68
CA ALA A 342 6.69 -19.15 3.03
C ALA A 342 5.86 -19.84 1.92
N GLY A 343 6.31 -21.01 1.49
CA GLY A 343 5.70 -21.77 0.41
C GLY A 343 6.16 -21.42 -1.01
N TRP A 344 7.13 -20.52 -1.18
CA TRP A 344 7.72 -20.19 -2.47
C TRP A 344 9.00 -20.98 -2.72
N THR A 345 9.04 -21.65 -3.86
CA THR A 345 10.27 -22.24 -4.39
C THR A 345 10.82 -21.32 -5.47
N ILE A 346 11.91 -20.62 -5.18
CA ILE A 346 12.62 -19.82 -6.17
C ILE A 346 13.28 -20.79 -7.15
N GLN A 347 12.91 -20.71 -8.44
CA GLN A 347 13.52 -21.52 -9.49
C GLN A 347 14.48 -20.64 -10.29
N PRO A 348 15.81 -20.91 -10.26
CA PRO A 348 16.81 -20.08 -10.94
C PRO A 348 16.61 -19.95 -12.46
N ALA A 349 15.98 -20.94 -13.08
CA ALA A 349 15.71 -20.96 -14.52
C ALA A 349 14.43 -20.21 -14.93
N LYS A 350 13.64 -19.68 -13.97
CA LYS A 350 12.39 -18.96 -14.25
C LYS A 350 12.51 -17.52 -13.81
N LEU A 351 11.83 -16.63 -14.52
CA LEU A 351 11.65 -15.26 -14.09
C LEU A 351 10.94 -15.24 -12.73
N ASN A 352 11.58 -14.68 -11.71
CA ASN A 352 10.93 -14.40 -10.43
C ASN A 352 10.06 -13.14 -10.55
N PRO A 353 9.03 -12.97 -9.71
CA PRO A 353 8.21 -11.75 -9.73
C PRO A 353 9.05 -10.48 -9.73
N GLY A 354 8.85 -9.63 -10.72
CA GLY A 354 9.71 -8.45 -10.90
C GLY A 354 9.38 -7.64 -12.14
N LYS A 355 10.40 -6.93 -12.61
CA LYS A 355 10.30 -6.02 -13.77
C LYS A 355 11.57 -6.00 -14.60
N GLU A 356 11.41 -5.71 -15.89
CA GLU A 356 12.47 -5.30 -16.80
C GLU A 356 12.17 -3.90 -17.32
N ILE A 357 13.20 -3.06 -17.35
CA ILE A 357 13.10 -1.66 -17.81
C ILE A 357 14.01 -1.48 -19.01
N TYR A 358 13.44 -1.06 -20.12
CA TYR A 358 14.15 -0.92 -21.39
C TYR A 358 14.33 0.56 -21.71
N SER A 359 15.57 0.98 -21.79
CA SER A 359 15.96 2.30 -22.28
C SER A 359 16.67 2.21 -23.64
N LYS A 360 16.99 3.35 -24.24
CA LYS A 360 17.68 3.41 -25.53
C LYS A 360 19.00 2.62 -25.53
N ASN A 361 19.75 2.67 -24.42
CA ASN A 361 21.11 2.15 -24.35
C ASN A 361 21.34 1.05 -23.30
N LEU A 362 20.45 0.91 -22.34
CA LEU A 362 20.56 -0.03 -21.23
C LEU A 362 19.25 -0.75 -20.98
N THR A 363 19.36 -1.99 -20.55
CA THR A 363 18.24 -2.75 -20.04
C THR A 363 18.52 -3.12 -18.58
N PHE A 364 17.50 -2.99 -17.74
CA PHE A 364 17.59 -3.28 -16.32
C PHE A 364 16.62 -4.40 -15.95
N LYS A 365 17.04 -5.29 -15.07
CA LYS A 365 16.16 -6.25 -14.40
C LYS A 365 16.08 -5.92 -12.90
N GLY A 366 14.94 -6.18 -12.27
CA GLY A 366 14.75 -6.04 -10.83
C GLY A 366 13.64 -6.93 -10.34
N GLY A 367 13.74 -7.39 -9.10
CA GLY A 367 12.70 -8.17 -8.44
C GLY A 367 11.54 -7.31 -7.93
N SER A 368 10.81 -7.88 -6.99
CA SER A 368 9.74 -7.20 -6.26
C SER A 368 10.27 -6.56 -4.95
N HIS A 369 9.42 -5.80 -4.28
CA HIS A 369 9.72 -5.14 -3.00
C HIS A 369 10.98 -4.27 -3.08
N GLY A 370 11.92 -4.45 -2.17
CA GLY A 370 13.16 -3.68 -2.11
C GLY A 370 14.30 -4.15 -3.01
N SER A 371 14.06 -5.13 -3.90
CA SER A 371 15.06 -5.69 -4.80
C SER A 371 15.66 -4.63 -5.70
N THR A 372 17.00 -4.52 -5.69
CA THR A 372 17.74 -3.57 -6.52
C THR A 372 17.73 -3.95 -7.99
N LEU A 373 17.99 -2.97 -8.85
CA LEU A 373 18.14 -3.18 -10.29
C LEU A 373 19.55 -3.69 -10.63
N SER A 374 19.63 -4.59 -11.59
CA SER A 374 20.86 -5.00 -12.27
C SER A 374 20.81 -4.58 -13.73
N ILE A 375 21.95 -4.17 -14.30
CA ILE A 375 22.09 -3.90 -15.72
C ILE A 375 22.36 -5.24 -16.44
N ILE A 376 21.71 -5.46 -17.57
CA ILE A 376 21.88 -6.65 -18.41
C ILE A 376 22.23 -6.25 -19.85
N PRO A 377 23.05 -7.06 -20.57
CA PRO A 377 23.81 -8.23 -20.08
C PRO A 377 24.97 -7.89 -19.14
N ASP A 378 25.62 -8.89 -18.56
CA ASP A 378 26.71 -8.72 -17.57
C ASP A 378 27.91 -7.94 -18.12
N GLU A 379 28.23 -8.08 -19.41
CA GLU A 379 29.29 -7.28 -20.05
C GLU A 379 28.96 -5.79 -19.97
N LYS A 380 27.67 -5.43 -20.15
CA LYS A 380 27.23 -4.04 -20.06
C LYS A 380 27.23 -3.55 -18.62
N ALA A 381 26.91 -4.41 -17.66
CA ALA A 381 27.03 -4.09 -16.25
C ALA A 381 28.49 -3.74 -15.86
N LYS A 382 29.46 -4.54 -16.32
CA LYS A 382 30.90 -4.30 -16.10
C LYS A 382 31.39 -2.98 -16.71
N GLU A 383 30.96 -2.64 -17.94
CA GLU A 383 31.27 -1.34 -18.56
C GLU A 383 30.74 -0.14 -17.75
N MET A 384 29.60 -0.33 -17.10
CA MET A 384 28.94 0.72 -16.34
C MET A 384 29.44 0.85 -14.90
N GLU A 385 30.07 -0.17 -14.32
CA GLU A 385 30.44 -0.27 -12.91
C GLU A 385 31.10 1.01 -12.36
N LYS A 386 32.09 1.53 -13.06
CA LYS A 386 32.82 2.77 -12.67
C LYS A 386 31.99 4.05 -12.84
N LYS A 387 30.85 3.99 -13.51
CA LYS A 387 29.98 5.14 -13.79
C LYS A 387 28.76 5.17 -12.86
N LEU A 388 28.53 4.12 -12.10
CA LEU A 388 27.40 4.03 -11.19
C LEU A 388 27.64 4.93 -9.98
N PRO A 389 26.64 5.74 -9.57
CA PRO A 389 26.76 6.57 -8.38
C PRO A 389 26.68 5.71 -7.11
N ALA A 390 27.25 6.22 -6.02
CA ALA A 390 27.02 5.66 -4.70
C ALA A 390 25.53 5.72 -4.36
N VAL A 391 25.01 4.63 -3.81
CA VAL A 391 23.60 4.52 -3.41
C VAL A 391 23.50 4.85 -1.92
N PRO A 392 22.74 5.87 -1.52
CA PRO A 392 22.52 6.19 -0.12
C PRO A 392 21.82 5.02 0.61
N LYS A 393 22.17 4.81 1.87
CA LYS A 393 21.42 3.89 2.74
C LYS A 393 20.24 4.61 3.38
N SER A 394 19.15 3.88 3.60
CA SER A 394 18.03 4.40 4.37
C SER A 394 18.41 4.64 5.82
N SER A 395 17.99 5.77 6.38
CA SER A 395 18.14 6.08 7.81
C SER A 395 17.07 5.40 8.67
N SER A 396 15.94 5.02 8.06
CA SER A 396 14.79 4.42 8.72
C SER A 396 14.14 3.38 7.80
N ASN A 397 13.57 2.31 8.37
CA ASN A 397 12.70 1.42 7.62
C ASN A 397 11.34 2.10 7.37
N HIS A 398 10.46 1.46 6.62
CA HIS A 398 9.19 2.03 6.20
C HIS A 398 8.26 2.42 7.36
N PHE A 399 8.21 1.60 8.40
CA PHE A 399 7.39 1.83 9.59
C PHE A 399 7.97 2.95 10.47
N ALA A 400 9.27 2.93 10.71
CA ALA A 400 9.97 3.99 11.43
C ALA A 400 9.86 5.33 10.69
N ASN A 401 9.97 5.35 9.35
CA ASN A 401 9.80 6.54 8.54
C ASN A 401 8.44 7.22 8.77
N PHE A 402 7.34 6.44 8.83
CA PHE A 402 6.02 6.98 9.12
C PHE A 402 5.97 7.65 10.49
N ILE A 403 6.47 6.98 11.54
CA ILE A 403 6.43 7.54 12.90
C ILE A 403 7.34 8.77 13.03
N LEU A 404 8.54 8.74 12.42
CA LEU A 404 9.44 9.89 12.39
C LEU A 404 8.81 11.08 11.65
N ALA A 405 8.04 10.81 10.58
CA ALA A 405 7.29 11.84 9.88
C ALA A 405 6.16 12.42 10.75
N CYS A 406 5.41 11.59 11.48
CA CYS A 406 4.40 12.06 12.45
C CYS A 406 5.01 12.96 13.55
N GLN A 407 6.29 12.73 13.88
CA GLN A 407 7.05 13.55 14.81
C GLN A 407 7.70 14.79 14.16
N GLY A 408 7.52 14.98 12.85
CA GLY A 408 8.14 16.10 12.10
C GLY A 408 9.64 15.95 11.84
N LYS A 409 10.22 14.75 12.02
CA LYS A 409 11.66 14.47 11.88
C LYS A 409 12.06 14.01 10.47
N GLU A 410 11.13 13.37 9.75
CA GLU A 410 11.31 12.91 8.37
C GLU A 410 10.07 13.29 7.52
N LYS A 411 10.15 13.03 6.22
CA LYS A 411 9.01 13.02 5.30
C LYS A 411 8.72 11.57 4.91
N THR A 412 7.43 11.23 4.78
CA THR A 412 7.04 9.90 4.29
C THR A 412 7.50 9.71 2.85
N ARG A 413 7.92 8.48 2.52
CA ARG A 413 8.41 8.14 1.17
C ARG A 413 7.31 7.72 0.22
N SER A 414 6.17 7.29 0.74
CA SER A 414 4.97 6.94 -0.06
C SER A 414 3.73 7.68 0.44
N PRO A 415 3.74 9.05 0.46
CA PRO A 415 2.55 9.81 0.81
C PRO A 415 1.43 9.58 -0.21
N PHE A 416 0.19 9.95 0.12
CA PHE A 416 -0.93 9.75 -0.81
C PHE A 416 -0.77 10.52 -2.13
N SER A 417 -0.01 11.59 -2.17
CA SER A 417 0.35 12.27 -3.42
C SER A 417 1.21 11.43 -4.38
N VAL A 418 1.93 10.41 -3.87
CA VAL A 418 2.72 9.45 -4.65
C VAL A 418 1.92 8.17 -4.89
N SER A 419 1.30 7.63 -3.85
CA SER A 419 0.63 6.32 -3.90
C SER A 419 -0.76 6.34 -4.55
N ALA A 420 -1.49 7.46 -4.50
CA ALA A 420 -2.79 7.54 -5.14
C ALA A 420 -2.71 7.45 -6.68
N PRO A 421 -1.84 8.22 -7.39
CA PRO A 421 -1.68 8.03 -8.82
C PRO A 421 -1.27 6.62 -9.24
N LEU A 422 -0.43 5.95 -8.45
CA LEU A 422 -0.06 4.55 -8.68
C LEU A 422 -1.28 3.62 -8.53
N SER A 423 -2.05 3.77 -7.46
CA SER A 423 -3.28 2.98 -7.23
C SER A 423 -4.33 3.24 -8.31
N GLN A 424 -4.44 4.47 -8.79
CA GLN A 424 -5.31 4.82 -9.91
C GLN A 424 -4.94 4.11 -11.22
N VAL A 425 -3.65 3.90 -11.50
CA VAL A 425 -3.21 3.07 -12.65
C VAL A 425 -3.72 1.64 -12.50
N PHE A 426 -3.63 1.08 -11.29
CA PHE A 426 -4.14 -0.28 -11.04
C PHE A 426 -5.67 -0.35 -11.16
N CYS A 427 -6.40 0.66 -10.68
CA CYS A 427 -7.85 0.74 -10.86
C CYS A 427 -8.24 0.73 -12.36
N LEU A 428 -7.52 1.48 -13.20
CA LEU A 428 -7.76 1.46 -14.65
C LEU A 428 -7.49 0.08 -15.27
N GLY A 429 -6.43 -0.61 -14.83
CA GLY A 429 -6.14 -1.98 -15.23
C GLY A 429 -7.23 -2.96 -14.80
N VAL A 430 -7.74 -2.85 -13.57
CA VAL A 430 -8.85 -3.65 -13.06
C VAL A 430 -10.12 -3.43 -13.87
N ILE A 431 -10.45 -2.18 -14.22
CA ILE A 431 -11.61 -1.87 -15.07
C ILE A 431 -11.44 -2.52 -16.47
N ALA A 432 -10.23 -2.48 -17.05
CA ALA A 432 -9.97 -3.15 -18.31
C ALA A 432 -10.11 -4.68 -18.21
N GLN A 433 -9.68 -5.31 -17.09
CA GLN A 433 -9.90 -6.73 -16.82
C GLN A 433 -11.40 -7.05 -16.70
N GLN A 434 -12.14 -6.27 -15.91
CA GLN A 434 -13.56 -6.51 -15.63
C GLN A 434 -14.44 -6.35 -16.87
N THR A 435 -14.09 -5.38 -17.74
CA THR A 435 -14.86 -5.10 -18.95
C THR A 435 -14.39 -5.91 -20.17
N ASN A 436 -13.18 -6.45 -20.14
CA ASN A 436 -12.49 -7.05 -21.28
C ASN A 436 -12.49 -6.12 -22.50
N ARG A 437 -12.22 -4.84 -22.27
CA ARG A 437 -12.25 -3.81 -23.31
C ARG A 437 -11.03 -2.91 -23.23
N LYS A 438 -10.56 -2.47 -24.41
CA LYS A 438 -9.59 -1.39 -24.52
C LYS A 438 -10.21 -0.09 -24.05
N LEU A 439 -9.53 0.61 -23.15
CA LEU A 439 -9.97 1.88 -22.57
C LEU A 439 -9.12 3.03 -23.10
N ILE A 440 -9.79 4.12 -23.48
CA ILE A 440 -9.16 5.41 -23.81
C ILE A 440 -9.46 6.36 -22.65
N PHE A 441 -8.40 6.81 -21.98
CA PHE A 441 -8.51 7.60 -20.77
C PHE A 441 -8.04 9.05 -21.01
N ASP A 442 -8.93 10.01 -20.82
CA ASP A 442 -8.58 11.42 -20.80
C ASP A 442 -8.01 11.79 -19.44
N ARG A 443 -6.72 12.03 -19.40
CA ARG A 443 -5.96 12.38 -18.19
C ARG A 443 -6.34 13.73 -17.59
N LYS A 444 -6.88 14.64 -18.42
CA LYS A 444 -7.25 16.00 -17.98
C LYS A 444 -8.62 15.97 -17.28
N THR A 445 -9.59 15.33 -17.89
CA THR A 445 -10.93 15.18 -17.31
C THR A 445 -11.04 13.99 -16.35
N LYS A 446 -10.04 13.09 -16.34
CA LYS A 446 -10.02 11.84 -15.59
C LYS A 446 -11.22 10.95 -15.91
N GLN A 447 -11.54 10.79 -17.20
CA GLN A 447 -12.66 9.99 -17.68
C GLN A 447 -12.23 8.98 -18.74
N ILE A 448 -12.89 7.84 -18.78
CA ILE A 448 -12.83 6.88 -19.88
C ILE A 448 -13.82 7.35 -20.94
N THR A 449 -13.31 7.69 -22.14
CA THR A 449 -14.10 8.42 -23.15
C THR A 449 -14.78 7.51 -24.18
N ASN A 450 -14.32 6.29 -24.33
CA ASN A 450 -14.80 5.35 -25.35
C ASN A 450 -15.77 4.30 -24.82
N ASP A 451 -16.03 4.25 -23.51
CA ASP A 451 -16.92 3.28 -22.89
C ASP A 451 -17.63 3.87 -21.65
N PRO A 452 -18.92 4.21 -21.73
CA PRO A 452 -19.67 4.79 -20.61
C PRO A 452 -19.80 3.85 -19.39
N PHE A 453 -19.90 2.54 -19.62
CA PHE A 453 -19.96 1.57 -18.53
C PHE A 453 -18.63 1.50 -17.79
N ALA A 454 -17.53 1.38 -18.52
CA ALA A 454 -16.19 1.42 -17.92
C ALA A 454 -15.95 2.76 -17.19
N ASN A 455 -16.43 3.88 -17.75
CA ASN A 455 -16.33 5.18 -17.10
C ASN A 455 -17.08 5.25 -15.77
N ALA A 456 -18.24 4.62 -15.65
CA ALA A 456 -18.98 4.54 -14.39
C ALA A 456 -18.21 3.74 -13.33
N LEU A 457 -17.42 2.74 -13.72
CA LEU A 457 -16.60 1.92 -12.81
C LEU A 457 -15.43 2.70 -12.18
N LEU A 458 -15.08 3.89 -12.67
CA LEU A 458 -14.10 4.75 -12.00
C LEU A 458 -14.53 5.12 -10.57
N ALA A 459 -15.83 5.34 -10.38
CA ALA A 459 -16.41 5.56 -9.05
C ALA A 459 -16.81 4.26 -8.35
N GLY A 460 -16.93 3.17 -9.10
CA GLY A 460 -17.49 1.92 -8.61
C GLY A 460 -19.02 1.96 -8.46
N VAL A 461 -19.56 0.93 -7.82
CA VAL A 461 -20.98 0.90 -7.45
C VAL A 461 -21.22 1.92 -6.33
N PRO A 462 -22.36 2.66 -6.33
CA PRO A 462 -22.67 3.61 -5.24
C PRO A 462 -22.59 2.94 -3.87
N PRO A 463 -22.00 3.60 -2.88
CA PRO A 463 -21.90 3.04 -1.53
C PRO A 463 -23.26 2.83 -0.90
N ARG A 464 -23.36 1.93 0.08
CA ARG A 464 -24.56 1.78 0.91
C ARG A 464 -24.90 3.08 1.62
N LYS A 465 -26.17 3.35 1.88
CA LYS A 465 -26.67 4.65 2.36
C LYS A 465 -25.95 5.15 3.63
N GLU A 466 -25.73 4.27 4.57
CA GLU A 466 -25.06 4.55 5.85
C GLU A 466 -23.56 4.85 5.73
N TRP A 467 -22.99 4.66 4.54
CA TRP A 467 -21.58 4.91 4.22
C TRP A 467 -21.38 6.15 3.33
N TYR A 468 -22.46 6.80 2.89
CA TYR A 468 -22.37 8.00 2.03
C TYR A 468 -21.63 9.16 2.67
N GLU A 469 -21.67 9.27 4.00
CA GLU A 469 -21.02 10.36 4.72
C GLU A 469 -19.52 10.42 4.47
N PHE A 470 -18.84 9.26 4.37
CA PHE A 470 -17.39 9.18 4.14
C PHE A 470 -16.97 9.73 2.77
N TYR A 471 -17.87 9.77 1.80
CA TYR A 471 -17.62 10.34 0.47
C TYR A 471 -17.87 11.85 0.40
N LYS A 472 -18.27 12.47 1.50
CA LYS A 472 -18.56 13.92 1.64
C LYS A 472 -17.59 14.62 2.58
N LEU A 473 -16.82 13.85 3.37
CA LEU A 473 -15.81 14.37 4.29
C LEU A 473 -14.55 14.92 3.51
#